data_db7512c7ae2bd14a0d62fd4b9060e1d8
#
_entry.id   db7512c7ae2bd14a0d62fd4b9060e1d8
#
_cell.length_a   1.000
_cell.length_b   1.000
_cell.length_c   1.000
_cell.angle_alpha   90.00
_cell.angle_beta   90.00
_cell.angle_gamma   90.00
#
_symmetry.space_group_name_H-M   'P 1'
#
loop_
_entity.id
_entity.type
_entity.pdbx_description
1 polymer ?
#
loop_
_entity_poly.entity_id
_entity_poly.type
_entity_poly.pdbx_seq_one_letter_code
_entity_poly.pdbx_strand_id
1 'polypeptide(L)'
;MTSDKTKKPWGGRFTVPTDEFVEQFTESVSYDQRLAQCDITGSIAHAKMLAKTKIISKKECDEIITGLKQIEEEVASNQFKWSASLEDVHMNIERALVERIGETGKKLHTARSRNDQVATDIRLYLRDEVDDVVLKINQVMTALITLAEKHHDTIMPGLTHMQSAQPITFGHHLLAWVEMLLRDRSRLQDCRKRVNVLPLGSAALAGTTFPIDRNYVAELLSFDELTQNSLDAVSDRDFVIEFLSCASLIVMHLSRFSEELVQWMSQANQFIDLDDAWCTGSSIMPQKKNPDIPELVRGKTGRVYGNLFA
;
A
#
# COMPACT_ATOMS: atom_id res chain seq x y z
N MET A 1 15.98 3.75 -42.53
CA MET A 1 15.88 2.76 -41.45
C MET A 1 14.82 3.29 -40.50
N THR A 2 13.60 2.83 -40.65
CA THR A 2 12.50 3.18 -39.74
C THR A 2 12.81 2.53 -38.37
N SER A 3 13.02 3.36 -37.36
CA SER A 3 13.18 2.88 -35.99
C SER A 3 11.89 2.13 -35.57
N ASP A 4 12.06 0.85 -35.38
CA ASP A 4 10.95 -0.06 -34.98
C ASP A 4 10.51 0.28 -33.54
N LYS A 5 9.65 1.32 -33.42
CA LYS A 5 9.12 1.81 -32.14
C LYS A 5 8.17 0.80 -31.44
N THR A 6 7.93 -0.34 -32.08
CA THR A 6 6.95 -1.35 -31.63
C THR A 6 7.57 -2.57 -30.96
N LYS A 7 8.88 -2.72 -30.93
CA LYS A 7 9.54 -3.87 -30.27
C LYS A 7 9.62 -3.68 -28.77
N LYS A 8 8.92 -4.54 -28.03
CA LYS A 8 9.07 -4.66 -26.58
C LYS A 8 10.49 -5.14 -26.24
N PRO A 9 11.08 -4.77 -25.09
CA PRO A 9 12.44 -5.19 -24.68
C PRO A 9 12.66 -6.71 -24.70
N TRP A 10 11.60 -7.49 -24.46
CA TRP A 10 11.62 -8.97 -24.47
C TRP A 10 11.26 -9.60 -25.82
N GLY A 11 11.06 -8.80 -26.86
CA GLY A 11 10.59 -9.26 -28.19
C GLY A 11 11.60 -10.04 -29.03
N GLY A 12 12.80 -10.35 -28.53
CA GLY A 12 13.87 -10.95 -29.34
C GLY A 12 13.60 -12.31 -29.99
N ARG A 13 12.69 -13.14 -29.41
CA ARG A 13 12.29 -14.45 -29.95
C ARG A 13 11.10 -14.35 -30.90
N PHE A 14 10.31 -13.28 -30.82
CA PHE A 14 9.03 -13.19 -31.51
C PHE A 14 9.21 -12.57 -32.90
N THR A 15 8.49 -13.11 -33.87
CA THR A 15 8.51 -12.67 -35.28
C THR A 15 7.34 -11.74 -35.63
N VAL A 16 6.34 -11.69 -34.75
CA VAL A 16 5.14 -10.83 -34.89
C VAL A 16 4.93 -10.03 -33.59
N PRO A 17 4.32 -8.84 -33.65
CA PRO A 17 3.97 -8.08 -32.45
C PRO A 17 2.91 -8.83 -31.64
N THR A 18 2.80 -8.49 -30.34
CA THR A 18 1.75 -9.01 -29.47
C THR A 18 0.39 -8.53 -29.98
N ASP A 19 -0.63 -9.38 -29.95
CA ASP A 19 -2.00 -9.03 -30.30
C ASP A 19 -2.55 -8.00 -29.31
N GLU A 20 -3.32 -7.03 -29.81
CA GLU A 20 -3.86 -5.93 -29.01
C GLU A 20 -4.77 -6.42 -27.86
N PHE A 21 -5.56 -7.48 -28.10
CA PHE A 21 -6.37 -8.09 -27.05
C PHE A 21 -5.52 -8.68 -25.92
N VAL A 22 -4.40 -9.32 -26.28
CA VAL A 22 -3.45 -9.87 -25.29
C VAL A 22 -2.80 -8.75 -24.49
N GLU A 23 -2.42 -7.65 -25.15
CA GLU A 23 -1.87 -6.47 -24.45
C GLU A 23 -2.85 -5.91 -23.43
N GLN A 24 -4.13 -5.72 -23.82
CA GLN A 24 -5.17 -5.22 -22.91
C GLN A 24 -5.51 -6.21 -21.80
N PHE A 25 -5.40 -7.51 -22.04
CA PHE A 25 -5.68 -8.52 -21.04
C PHE A 25 -4.57 -8.70 -20.01
N THR A 26 -3.33 -8.50 -20.42
CA THR A 26 -2.14 -8.74 -19.57
C THR A 26 -1.57 -7.49 -18.94
N GLU A 27 -2.03 -6.28 -19.35
CA GLU A 27 -1.53 -5.05 -18.76
C GLU A 27 -1.92 -4.93 -17.27
N SER A 28 -1.04 -4.33 -16.50
CA SER A 28 -1.24 -4.03 -15.09
C SER A 28 -1.13 -2.53 -14.76
N VAL A 29 -0.68 -1.72 -15.73
CA VAL A 29 -0.43 -0.29 -15.49
C VAL A 29 -1.68 0.46 -15.04
N SER A 30 -2.87 0.01 -15.42
CA SER A 30 -4.14 0.61 -14.99
C SER A 30 -4.32 0.63 -13.46
N TYR A 31 -3.66 -0.28 -12.72
CA TYR A 31 -3.74 -0.36 -11.26
C TYR A 31 -2.37 -0.34 -10.56
N ASP A 32 -1.27 -0.77 -11.20
CA ASP A 32 0.05 -0.81 -10.59
C ASP A 32 0.82 0.52 -10.69
N GLN A 33 0.34 1.51 -11.47
CA GLN A 33 0.92 2.87 -11.50
C GLN A 33 1.07 3.50 -10.11
N ARG A 34 0.31 3.04 -9.10
CA ARG A 34 0.48 3.45 -7.71
C ARG A 34 1.82 3.06 -7.10
N LEU A 35 2.53 2.11 -7.68
CA LEU A 35 3.86 1.70 -7.26
C LEU A 35 4.98 2.58 -7.83
N ALA A 36 4.67 3.56 -8.68
CA ALA A 36 5.67 4.36 -9.39
C ALA A 36 6.71 5.01 -8.47
N GLN A 37 6.28 5.54 -7.32
CA GLN A 37 7.19 6.13 -6.34
C GLN A 37 8.14 5.08 -5.75
N CYS A 38 7.65 3.89 -5.46
CA CYS A 38 8.44 2.78 -4.93
C CYS A 38 9.44 2.28 -5.97
N ASP A 39 9.02 2.13 -7.23
CA ASP A 39 9.89 1.73 -8.33
C ASP A 39 11.02 2.73 -8.56
N ILE A 40 10.72 4.03 -8.58
CA ILE A 40 11.74 5.09 -8.75
C ILE A 40 12.71 5.08 -7.57
N THR A 41 12.21 4.97 -6.33
CA THR A 41 13.04 4.90 -5.11
C THR A 41 13.95 3.66 -5.14
N GLY A 42 13.40 2.49 -5.44
CA GLY A 42 14.16 1.24 -5.60
C GLY A 42 15.20 1.33 -6.72
N SER A 43 14.83 1.91 -7.86
CA SER A 43 15.69 2.11 -9.02
C SER A 43 16.84 3.08 -8.73
N ILE A 44 16.62 4.16 -7.98
CA ILE A 44 17.67 5.08 -7.53
C ILE A 44 18.67 4.37 -6.61
N ALA A 45 18.19 3.57 -5.66
CA ALA A 45 19.05 2.79 -4.76
C ALA A 45 19.87 1.77 -5.55
N HIS A 46 19.26 1.09 -6.52
CA HIS A 46 19.93 0.14 -7.40
C HIS A 46 21.02 0.82 -8.24
N ALA A 47 20.75 1.97 -8.87
CA ALA A 47 21.73 2.74 -9.62
C ALA A 47 22.94 3.17 -8.77
N LYS A 48 22.71 3.62 -7.54
CA LYS A 48 23.76 3.96 -6.57
C LYS A 48 24.62 2.73 -6.23
N MET A 49 24.00 1.57 -6.06
CA MET A 49 24.70 0.32 -5.81
C MET A 49 25.56 -0.09 -7.01
N LEU A 50 25.03 -0.03 -8.23
CA LEU A 50 25.78 -0.34 -9.45
C LEU A 50 27.03 0.56 -9.61
N ALA A 51 26.91 1.84 -9.24
CA ALA A 51 28.05 2.76 -9.25
C ALA A 51 29.06 2.46 -8.14
N LYS A 52 28.59 2.16 -6.91
CA LYS A 52 29.46 1.77 -5.78
C LYS A 52 30.29 0.52 -6.10
N THR A 53 29.69 -0.44 -6.76
CA THR A 53 30.35 -1.69 -7.18
C THR A 53 31.09 -1.57 -8.52
N LYS A 54 31.15 -0.37 -9.11
CA LYS A 54 31.85 -0.06 -10.36
C LYS A 54 31.30 -0.82 -11.59
N ILE A 55 30.06 -1.25 -11.56
CA ILE A 55 29.36 -1.85 -12.71
C ILE A 55 28.98 -0.74 -13.70
N ILE A 56 28.59 0.43 -13.22
CA ILE A 56 28.44 1.66 -14.01
C ILE A 56 29.34 2.76 -13.43
N SER A 57 29.61 3.78 -14.24
CA SER A 57 30.37 4.95 -13.78
C SER A 57 29.48 5.86 -12.89
N LYS A 58 30.12 6.70 -12.08
CA LYS A 58 29.41 7.73 -11.30
C LYS A 58 28.62 8.67 -12.20
N LYS A 59 29.17 9.07 -13.35
CA LYS A 59 28.46 9.93 -14.30
C LYS A 59 27.16 9.30 -14.79
N GLU A 60 27.19 8.02 -15.17
CA GLU A 60 26.01 7.29 -15.62
C GLU A 60 24.96 7.16 -14.49
N CYS A 61 25.41 6.92 -13.26
CA CYS A 61 24.53 6.91 -12.09
C CYS A 61 23.84 8.26 -11.89
N ASP A 62 24.60 9.37 -11.97
CA ASP A 62 24.05 10.72 -11.80
C ASP A 62 23.04 11.06 -12.91
N GLU A 63 23.31 10.66 -14.17
CA GLU A 63 22.39 10.80 -15.30
C GLU A 63 21.09 9.99 -15.07
N ILE A 64 21.19 8.74 -14.64
CA ILE A 64 20.03 7.88 -14.32
C ILE A 64 19.18 8.49 -13.20
N ILE A 65 19.82 8.93 -12.11
CA ILE A 65 19.11 9.53 -10.98
C ILE A 65 18.39 10.82 -11.41
N THR A 66 19.04 11.65 -12.21
CA THR A 66 18.42 12.89 -12.71
C THR A 66 17.21 12.59 -13.59
N GLY A 67 17.31 11.61 -14.50
CA GLY A 67 16.20 11.18 -15.34
C GLY A 67 15.03 10.60 -14.55
N LEU A 68 15.31 9.77 -13.53
CA LEU A 68 14.29 9.20 -12.65
C LEU A 68 13.58 10.27 -11.82
N LYS A 69 14.29 11.27 -11.29
CA LYS A 69 13.68 12.38 -10.55
C LYS A 69 12.76 13.25 -11.39
N GLN A 70 13.11 13.46 -12.67
CA GLN A 70 12.21 14.15 -13.60
C GLN A 70 10.91 13.36 -13.85
N ILE A 71 11.02 12.02 -13.95
CA ILE A 71 9.84 11.15 -14.07
C ILE A 71 8.99 11.22 -12.78
N GLU A 72 9.65 11.20 -11.62
CA GLU A 72 8.99 11.33 -10.30
C GLU A 72 8.15 12.61 -10.21
N GLU A 73 8.72 13.75 -10.64
CA GLU A 73 8.03 15.04 -10.66
C GLU A 73 6.81 15.03 -11.61
N GLU A 74 6.94 14.42 -12.78
CA GLU A 74 5.84 14.28 -13.73
C GLU A 74 4.72 13.38 -13.20
N VAL A 75 5.07 12.27 -12.53
CA VAL A 75 4.10 11.38 -11.87
C VAL A 75 3.38 12.13 -10.75
N ALA A 76 4.11 12.81 -9.88
CA ALA A 76 3.54 13.57 -8.76
C ALA A 76 2.61 14.71 -9.21
N SER A 77 2.91 15.34 -10.36
CA SER A 77 2.09 16.40 -10.94
C SER A 77 0.99 15.90 -11.90
N ASN A 78 0.79 14.57 -12.02
CA ASN A 78 -0.13 13.93 -12.97
C ASN A 78 0.12 14.31 -14.45
N GLN A 79 1.37 14.60 -14.80
CA GLN A 79 1.77 14.93 -16.19
C GLN A 79 2.36 13.71 -16.91
N PHE A 80 2.77 12.67 -16.19
CA PHE A 80 3.29 11.45 -16.78
C PHE A 80 2.22 10.69 -17.56
N LYS A 81 2.54 10.28 -18.79
CA LYS A 81 1.61 9.57 -19.67
C LYS A 81 1.85 8.07 -19.59
N TRP A 82 0.94 7.37 -18.94
CA TRP A 82 0.92 5.91 -18.89
C TRP A 82 0.44 5.31 -20.20
N SER A 83 1.02 4.19 -20.60
CA SER A 83 0.64 3.44 -21.80
C SER A 83 0.41 1.97 -21.48
N ALA A 84 -0.79 1.46 -21.75
CA ALA A 84 -1.13 0.04 -21.58
C ALA A 84 -0.29 -0.87 -22.49
N SER A 85 0.15 -0.38 -23.67
CA SER A 85 1.03 -1.14 -24.56
C SER A 85 2.43 -1.40 -23.97
N LEU A 86 2.79 -0.69 -22.91
CA LEU A 86 4.02 -0.90 -22.11
C LEU A 86 3.78 -1.78 -20.87
N GLU A 87 2.64 -2.46 -20.81
CA GLU A 87 2.33 -3.54 -19.87
C GLU A 87 2.21 -3.11 -18.40
N ASP A 88 3.30 -2.67 -17.76
CA ASP A 88 3.38 -2.37 -16.33
C ASP A 88 4.01 -0.99 -16.02
N VAL A 89 3.93 -0.57 -14.78
CA VAL A 89 4.54 0.68 -14.28
C VAL A 89 6.04 0.74 -14.58
N HIS A 90 6.72 -0.38 -14.42
CA HIS A 90 8.18 -0.48 -14.54
C HIS A 90 8.64 -0.26 -15.98
N MET A 91 7.95 -0.88 -16.95
CA MET A 91 8.28 -0.72 -18.38
C MET A 91 7.97 0.71 -18.85
N ASN A 92 6.91 1.32 -18.34
CA ASN A 92 6.60 2.72 -18.62
C ASN A 92 7.72 3.66 -18.12
N ILE A 93 8.18 3.47 -16.87
CA ILE A 93 9.27 4.26 -16.29
C ILE A 93 10.60 4.00 -17.02
N GLU A 94 10.94 2.73 -17.26
CA GLU A 94 12.17 2.35 -17.98
C GLU A 94 12.19 2.95 -19.40
N ARG A 95 11.09 2.86 -20.13
CA ARG A 95 10.96 3.44 -21.47
C ARG A 95 11.14 4.96 -21.44
N ALA A 96 10.46 5.64 -20.53
CA ALA A 96 10.56 7.07 -20.35
C ALA A 96 12.00 7.51 -19.99
N LEU A 97 12.69 6.73 -19.16
CA LEU A 97 14.10 6.97 -18.82
C LEU A 97 15.01 6.84 -20.05
N VAL A 98 14.86 5.76 -20.81
CA VAL A 98 15.64 5.53 -22.03
C VAL A 98 15.40 6.62 -23.08
N GLU A 99 14.19 7.11 -23.24
CA GLU A 99 13.86 8.20 -24.15
C GLU A 99 14.55 9.53 -23.76
N ARG A 100 14.80 9.76 -22.46
CA ARG A 100 15.47 10.96 -21.95
C ARG A 100 16.99 10.90 -22.02
N ILE A 101 17.58 9.78 -21.59
CA ILE A 101 19.03 9.67 -21.41
C ILE A 101 19.69 8.62 -22.32
N GLY A 102 18.95 8.02 -23.26
CA GLY A 102 19.47 7.11 -24.27
C GLY A 102 20.03 5.81 -23.69
N GLU A 103 21.21 5.39 -24.21
CA GLU A 103 21.84 4.11 -23.84
C GLU A 103 22.20 4.01 -22.35
N THR A 104 22.45 5.13 -21.67
CA THR A 104 22.69 5.14 -20.21
C THR A 104 21.49 4.61 -19.45
N GLY A 105 20.26 4.93 -19.91
CA GLY A 105 19.03 4.47 -19.27
C GLY A 105 18.87 2.94 -19.28
N LYS A 106 19.31 2.27 -20.33
CA LYS A 106 19.28 0.80 -20.44
C LYS A 106 20.15 0.10 -19.39
N LYS A 107 21.20 0.76 -18.91
CA LYS A 107 22.12 0.20 -17.91
C LYS A 107 21.47 0.04 -16.53
N LEU A 108 20.40 0.74 -16.25
CA LEU A 108 19.68 0.61 -14.98
C LEU A 108 19.18 -0.82 -14.72
N HIS A 109 18.85 -1.56 -15.78
CA HIS A 109 18.34 -2.95 -15.65
C HIS A 109 19.46 -3.99 -15.38
N THR A 110 20.74 -3.59 -15.39
CA THR A 110 21.86 -4.49 -15.15
C THR A 110 21.75 -5.18 -13.78
N ALA A 111 21.94 -6.50 -13.75
CA ALA A 111 21.87 -7.35 -12.55
C ALA A 111 20.50 -7.35 -11.83
N ARG A 112 19.44 -6.97 -12.50
CA ARG A 112 18.07 -6.93 -11.99
C ARG A 112 17.12 -7.67 -12.93
N SER A 113 16.06 -8.23 -12.39
CA SER A 113 14.91 -8.76 -13.12
C SER A 113 13.64 -8.00 -12.75
N ARG A 114 12.61 -8.12 -13.56
CA ARG A 114 11.26 -7.66 -13.20
C ARG A 114 10.78 -8.33 -11.90
N ASN A 115 11.17 -9.59 -11.67
CA ASN A 115 10.69 -10.38 -10.52
C ASN A 115 11.15 -9.80 -9.17
N ASP A 116 12.45 -9.53 -8.97
CA ASP A 116 12.93 -8.96 -7.73
C ASP A 116 12.59 -7.46 -7.60
N GLN A 117 12.45 -6.75 -8.73
CA GLN A 117 11.98 -5.38 -8.77
C GLN A 117 10.55 -5.27 -8.21
N VAL A 118 9.60 -5.99 -8.80
CA VAL A 118 8.18 -6.00 -8.36
C VAL A 118 8.06 -6.42 -6.89
N ALA A 119 8.77 -7.47 -6.47
CA ALA A 119 8.75 -7.93 -5.08
C ALA A 119 9.26 -6.85 -4.12
N THR A 120 10.27 -6.07 -4.50
CA THR A 120 10.79 -4.95 -3.71
C THR A 120 9.78 -3.81 -3.62
N ASP A 121 9.17 -3.44 -4.73
CA ASP A 121 8.25 -2.30 -4.80
C ASP A 121 6.97 -2.54 -4.01
N ILE A 122 6.41 -3.76 -4.06
CA ILE A 122 5.26 -4.14 -3.24
C ILE A 122 5.61 -4.07 -1.75
N ARG A 123 6.81 -4.50 -1.34
CA ARG A 123 7.24 -4.41 0.06
C ARG A 123 7.44 -2.97 0.51
N LEU A 124 8.04 -2.11 -0.31
CA LEU A 124 8.16 -0.69 -0.04
C LEU A 124 6.78 -0.06 0.13
N TYR A 125 5.88 -0.30 -0.82
CA TYR A 125 4.51 0.22 -0.78
C TYR A 125 3.75 -0.23 0.47
N LEU A 126 3.73 -1.53 0.76
CA LEU A 126 3.02 -2.05 1.93
C LEU A 126 3.62 -1.59 3.25
N ARG A 127 4.93 -1.41 3.32
CA ARG A 127 5.58 -0.86 4.51
C ARG A 127 5.04 0.53 4.84
N ASP A 128 4.97 1.40 3.83
CA ASP A 128 4.49 2.77 3.98
C ASP A 128 2.98 2.79 4.31
N GLU A 129 2.18 1.92 3.68
CA GLU A 129 0.75 1.76 3.99
C GLU A 129 0.52 1.25 5.42
N VAL A 130 1.33 0.29 5.90
CA VAL A 130 1.26 -0.18 7.30
C VAL A 130 1.54 0.96 8.26
N ASP A 131 2.58 1.76 8.00
CA ASP A 131 2.96 2.88 8.85
C ASP A 131 1.85 3.96 8.89
N ASP A 132 1.22 4.26 7.74
CA ASP A 132 0.09 5.18 7.65
C ASP A 132 -1.16 4.66 8.39
N VAL A 133 -1.49 3.39 8.25
CA VAL A 133 -2.61 2.77 8.98
C VAL A 133 -2.36 2.78 10.49
N VAL A 134 -1.14 2.46 10.94
CA VAL A 134 -0.76 2.55 12.35
C VAL A 134 -0.92 3.98 12.90
N LEU A 135 -0.50 4.99 12.12
CA LEU A 135 -0.70 6.38 12.49
C LEU A 135 -2.18 6.72 12.66
N LYS A 136 -3.03 6.32 11.72
CA LYS A 136 -4.48 6.53 11.77
C LYS A 136 -5.14 5.82 12.96
N ILE A 137 -4.73 4.59 13.27
CA ILE A 137 -5.19 3.86 14.46
C ILE A 137 -4.82 4.65 15.73
N ASN A 138 -3.60 5.17 15.84
CA ASN A 138 -3.19 5.98 16.98
C ASN A 138 -4.04 7.26 17.11
N GLN A 139 -4.38 7.92 16.01
CA GLN A 139 -5.27 9.10 16.02
C GLN A 139 -6.67 8.74 16.56
N VAL A 140 -7.25 7.63 16.10
CA VAL A 140 -8.55 7.16 16.60
C VAL A 140 -8.48 6.82 18.09
N MET A 141 -7.45 6.09 18.53
CA MET A 141 -7.26 5.77 19.95
C MET A 141 -7.14 7.04 20.82
N THR A 142 -6.37 8.03 20.35
CA THR A 142 -6.24 9.31 21.07
C THR A 142 -7.58 10.00 21.22
N ALA A 143 -8.39 10.06 20.16
CA ALA A 143 -9.72 10.65 20.23
C ALA A 143 -10.66 9.89 21.20
N LEU A 144 -10.61 8.56 21.17
CA LEU A 144 -11.39 7.71 22.09
C LEU A 144 -10.97 7.90 23.55
N ILE A 145 -9.66 7.98 23.84
CA ILE A 145 -9.13 8.20 25.19
C ILE A 145 -9.57 9.58 25.70
N THR A 146 -9.42 10.62 24.89
CA THR A 146 -9.86 11.98 25.27
C THR A 146 -11.36 12.02 25.57
N LEU A 147 -12.15 11.33 24.77
CA LEU A 147 -13.59 11.24 25.02
C LEU A 147 -13.91 10.40 26.27
N ALA A 148 -13.15 9.32 26.51
CA ALA A 148 -13.29 8.48 27.69
C ALA A 148 -12.96 9.22 28.97
N GLU A 149 -11.93 10.06 28.97
CA GLU A 149 -11.60 10.94 30.10
C GLU A 149 -12.73 11.92 30.40
N LYS A 150 -13.31 12.54 29.38
CA LYS A 150 -14.44 13.46 29.52
C LYS A 150 -15.68 12.80 30.10
N HIS A 151 -15.89 11.53 29.79
CA HIS A 151 -17.07 10.75 30.15
C HIS A 151 -16.78 9.60 31.11
N HIS A 152 -15.77 9.77 31.96
CA HIS A 152 -15.31 8.74 32.91
C HIS A 152 -16.39 8.36 33.95
N ASP A 153 -17.30 9.27 34.26
CA ASP A 153 -18.41 9.12 35.22
C ASP A 153 -19.81 9.10 34.58
N THR A 154 -19.92 9.27 33.27
CA THR A 154 -21.20 9.23 32.53
C THR A 154 -21.73 7.81 32.49
N ILE A 155 -22.79 7.54 33.24
CA ILE A 155 -23.40 6.21 33.37
C ILE A 155 -24.26 5.88 32.13
N MET A 156 -24.09 4.66 31.61
CA MET A 156 -24.90 4.09 30.53
C MET A 156 -25.24 2.61 30.83
N PRO A 157 -26.27 2.04 30.18
CA PRO A 157 -26.52 0.62 30.29
C PRO A 157 -25.47 -0.19 29.53
N GLY A 158 -24.81 -1.12 30.21
CA GLY A 158 -24.08 -2.21 29.55
C GLY A 158 -25.09 -3.26 29.06
N LEU A 159 -24.88 -3.71 27.81
CA LEU A 159 -25.82 -4.61 27.13
C LEU A 159 -25.22 -6.00 26.93
N THR A 160 -26.06 -7.03 27.15
CA THR A 160 -25.84 -8.39 26.65
C THR A 160 -27.10 -8.83 25.91
N HIS A 161 -26.93 -9.48 24.74
CA HIS A 161 -28.08 -9.86 23.88
C HIS A 161 -28.99 -8.66 23.53
N MET A 162 -28.44 -7.45 23.46
CA MET A 162 -29.15 -6.20 23.27
C MET A 162 -30.15 -5.87 24.40
N GLN A 163 -30.04 -6.53 25.57
CA GLN A 163 -30.82 -6.27 26.76
C GLN A 163 -29.95 -5.59 27.83
N SER A 164 -30.53 -4.67 28.59
CA SER A 164 -29.86 -4.01 29.70
C SER A 164 -29.40 -5.04 30.73
N ALA A 165 -28.10 -5.01 31.05
CA ALA A 165 -27.47 -5.92 32.00
C ALA A 165 -26.93 -5.15 33.21
N GLN A 166 -25.67 -4.71 33.16
CA GLN A 166 -25.03 -4.00 34.26
C GLN A 166 -24.77 -2.53 33.86
N PRO A 167 -24.85 -1.57 34.79
CA PRO A 167 -24.44 -0.20 34.53
C PRO A 167 -22.93 -0.16 34.30
N ILE A 168 -22.52 0.62 33.31
CA ILE A 168 -21.11 0.94 33.01
C ILE A 168 -20.96 2.44 32.83
N THR A 169 -19.75 2.94 32.73
CA THR A 169 -19.55 4.30 32.26
C THR A 169 -19.27 4.32 30.75
N PHE A 170 -19.61 5.42 30.10
CA PHE A 170 -19.34 5.61 28.68
C PHE A 170 -17.82 5.58 28.42
N GLY A 171 -17.03 6.17 29.33
CA GLY A 171 -15.57 6.08 29.26
C GLY A 171 -15.06 4.63 29.28
N HIS A 172 -15.64 3.76 30.13
CA HIS A 172 -15.26 2.33 30.15
C HIS A 172 -15.57 1.64 28.83
N HIS A 173 -16.71 1.94 28.22
CA HIS A 173 -17.10 1.37 26.91
C HIS A 173 -16.11 1.80 25.81
N LEU A 174 -15.77 3.08 25.74
CA LEU A 174 -14.82 3.62 24.75
C LEU A 174 -13.42 2.98 24.89
N LEU A 175 -12.97 2.73 26.13
CA LEU A 175 -11.71 2.03 26.38
C LEU A 175 -11.73 0.57 25.89
N ALA A 176 -12.89 -0.09 25.84
CA ALA A 176 -12.99 -1.41 25.22
C ALA A 176 -12.67 -1.36 23.71
N TRP A 177 -13.05 -0.29 23.02
CA TRP A 177 -12.66 -0.07 21.62
C TRP A 177 -11.15 0.21 21.49
N VAL A 178 -10.57 0.98 22.41
CA VAL A 178 -9.12 1.21 22.46
C VAL A 178 -8.35 -0.11 22.59
N GLU A 179 -8.81 -1.03 23.45
CA GLU A 179 -8.21 -2.35 23.61
C GLU A 179 -8.21 -3.17 22.29
N MET A 180 -9.27 -3.08 21.49
CA MET A 180 -9.31 -3.74 20.19
C MET A 180 -8.27 -3.14 19.23
N LEU A 181 -8.20 -1.81 19.15
CA LEU A 181 -7.26 -1.09 18.29
C LEU A 181 -5.79 -1.28 18.72
N LEU A 182 -5.51 -1.43 20.01
CA LEU A 182 -4.17 -1.77 20.52
C LEU A 182 -3.69 -3.13 19.96
N ARG A 183 -4.57 -4.13 19.94
CA ARG A 183 -4.26 -5.45 19.37
C ARG A 183 -4.08 -5.36 17.85
N ASP A 184 -4.87 -4.54 17.15
CA ASP A 184 -4.76 -4.34 15.70
C ASP A 184 -3.44 -3.65 15.35
N ARG A 185 -3.06 -2.62 16.09
CA ARG A 185 -1.75 -1.95 15.95
C ARG A 185 -0.60 -2.94 16.14
N SER A 186 -0.66 -3.78 17.16
CA SER A 186 0.38 -4.79 17.44
C SER A 186 0.52 -5.78 16.28
N ARG A 187 -0.60 -6.27 15.71
CA ARG A 187 -0.58 -7.15 14.53
C ARG A 187 0.07 -6.49 13.32
N LEU A 188 -0.28 -5.24 13.03
CA LEU A 188 0.33 -4.49 11.93
C LEU A 188 1.84 -4.30 12.13
N GLN A 189 2.27 -3.99 13.35
CA GLN A 189 3.70 -3.86 13.68
C GLN A 189 4.45 -5.18 13.51
N ASP A 190 3.83 -6.31 13.80
CA ASP A 190 4.43 -7.63 13.56
C ASP A 190 4.45 -7.98 12.07
N CYS A 191 3.38 -7.70 11.32
CA CYS A 191 3.33 -7.82 9.87
C CYS A 191 4.44 -6.99 9.21
N ARG A 192 4.61 -5.74 9.64
CA ARG A 192 5.64 -4.84 9.14
C ARG A 192 7.05 -5.42 9.16
N LYS A 193 7.40 -6.17 10.21
CA LYS A 193 8.71 -6.83 10.31
C LYS A 193 8.96 -7.80 9.17
N ARG A 194 7.93 -8.57 8.77
CA ARG A 194 8.00 -9.53 7.67
C ARG A 194 7.92 -8.86 6.29
N VAL A 195 7.27 -7.72 6.19
CA VAL A 195 7.31 -6.85 5.00
C VAL A 195 8.69 -6.25 4.79
N ASN A 196 9.39 -5.83 5.87
CA ASN A 196 10.62 -5.06 5.80
C ASN A 196 11.89 -5.91 5.58
N VAL A 197 11.84 -6.83 4.61
CA VAL A 197 12.95 -7.71 4.20
C VAL A 197 13.21 -7.54 2.71
N LEU A 198 14.47 -7.20 2.33
CA LEU A 198 14.83 -6.84 0.94
C LEU A 198 14.98 -8.06 0.03
N PRO A 199 14.19 -8.17 -1.05
CA PRO A 199 14.38 -9.21 -2.07
C PRO A 199 15.31 -8.79 -3.22
N LEU A 200 15.57 -7.49 -3.42
CA LEU A 200 16.34 -6.99 -4.56
C LEU A 200 17.76 -7.58 -4.57
N GLY A 201 18.20 -7.99 -5.76
CA GLY A 201 19.43 -8.74 -5.98
C GLY A 201 19.23 -10.25 -6.11
N SER A 202 17.99 -10.74 -5.97
CA SER A 202 17.60 -12.12 -6.27
C SER A 202 17.44 -12.35 -7.78
N ALA A 203 17.43 -11.29 -8.57
CA ALA A 203 17.22 -11.28 -10.02
C ALA A 203 15.94 -12.06 -10.42
N ALA A 204 16.00 -12.90 -11.47
CA ALA A 204 14.81 -13.64 -11.88
C ALA A 204 14.37 -14.68 -10.84
N LEU A 205 15.33 -15.42 -10.24
CA LEU A 205 15.07 -16.45 -9.20
C LEU A 205 16.38 -17.04 -8.59
N ALA A 206 17.54 -16.87 -9.23
CA ALA A 206 18.79 -17.54 -8.87
C ALA A 206 19.93 -16.57 -8.54
N GLY A 207 19.61 -15.30 -8.31
CA GLY A 207 20.62 -14.26 -8.10
C GLY A 207 21.33 -13.85 -9.41
N THR A 208 22.49 -13.24 -9.28
CA THR A 208 23.27 -12.72 -10.41
C THR A 208 24.76 -12.97 -10.22
N THR A 209 25.49 -13.07 -11.34
CA THR A 209 26.96 -13.18 -11.34
C THR A 209 27.66 -11.83 -11.18
N PHE A 210 26.95 -10.72 -11.25
CA PHE A 210 27.51 -9.40 -10.98
C PHE A 210 27.84 -9.22 -9.50
N PRO A 211 28.91 -8.50 -9.15
CA PRO A 211 29.33 -8.28 -7.76
C PRO A 211 28.49 -7.19 -7.09
N ILE A 212 27.17 -7.41 -6.98
CA ILE A 212 26.24 -6.48 -6.35
C ILE A 212 26.40 -6.43 -4.82
N ASP A 213 26.01 -5.29 -4.21
CA ASP A 213 26.03 -5.08 -2.77
C ASP A 213 24.59 -4.91 -2.24
N ARG A 214 23.97 -6.04 -1.86
CA ARG A 214 22.60 -6.05 -1.34
C ARG A 214 22.47 -5.34 0.02
N ASN A 215 23.52 -5.41 0.87
CA ASN A 215 23.49 -4.71 2.17
C ASN A 215 23.40 -3.19 1.98
N TYR A 216 24.17 -2.66 1.02
CA TYR A 216 24.12 -1.24 0.69
C TYR A 216 22.74 -0.80 0.16
N VAL A 217 22.10 -1.64 -0.64
CA VAL A 217 20.73 -1.37 -1.11
C VAL A 217 19.73 -1.40 0.05
N ALA A 218 19.85 -2.36 0.97
CA ALA A 218 19.01 -2.44 2.16
C ALA A 218 19.16 -1.19 3.04
N GLU A 219 20.38 -0.71 3.25
CA GLU A 219 20.65 0.53 3.97
C GLU A 219 19.99 1.74 3.30
N LEU A 220 20.15 1.89 1.97
CA LEU A 220 19.55 3.01 1.22
C LEU A 220 18.02 3.00 1.23
N LEU A 221 17.40 1.82 1.30
CA LEU A 221 15.95 1.65 1.29
C LEU A 221 15.36 1.42 2.69
N SER A 222 16.20 1.44 3.74
CA SER A 222 15.80 1.21 5.15
C SER A 222 15.10 -0.13 5.36
N PHE A 223 15.58 -1.20 4.68
CA PHE A 223 15.17 -2.56 5.00
C PHE A 223 16.03 -3.09 6.17
N ASP A 224 15.38 -3.77 7.11
CA ASP A 224 16.04 -4.32 8.30
C ASP A 224 16.86 -5.57 7.99
N GLU A 225 16.42 -6.38 7.02
CA GLU A 225 16.99 -7.67 6.68
C GLU A 225 17.06 -7.90 5.17
N LEU A 226 17.82 -8.94 4.78
CA LEU A 226 17.87 -9.46 3.42
C LEU A 226 17.18 -10.82 3.34
N THR A 227 16.45 -11.06 2.25
CA THR A 227 15.98 -12.43 1.94
C THR A 227 17.17 -13.37 1.76
N GLN A 228 17.08 -14.59 2.31
CA GLN A 228 18.19 -15.55 2.33
C GLN A 228 18.17 -16.50 1.12
N ASN A 229 17.00 -16.79 0.58
CA ASN A 229 16.84 -17.64 -0.59
C ASN A 229 16.26 -16.84 -1.75
N SER A 230 16.95 -16.80 -2.89
CA SER A 230 16.54 -15.98 -4.04
C SER A 230 15.28 -16.49 -4.74
N LEU A 231 15.01 -17.79 -4.69
CA LEU A 231 13.83 -18.38 -5.30
C LEU A 231 12.57 -18.01 -4.49
N ASP A 232 12.64 -18.13 -3.17
CA ASP A 232 11.59 -17.71 -2.26
C ASP A 232 11.35 -16.19 -2.33
N ALA A 233 12.42 -15.41 -2.35
CA ALA A 233 12.40 -13.95 -2.34
C ALA A 233 11.53 -13.32 -3.44
N VAL A 234 11.55 -13.89 -4.64
CA VAL A 234 10.79 -13.38 -5.79
C VAL A 234 9.37 -13.96 -5.90
N SER A 235 9.11 -15.08 -5.24
CA SER A 235 7.81 -15.79 -5.27
C SER A 235 6.91 -15.50 -4.07
N ASP A 236 7.49 -15.15 -2.92
CA ASP A 236 6.76 -14.89 -1.68
C ASP A 236 5.72 -13.76 -1.83
N ARG A 237 4.52 -14.04 -1.35
CA ARG A 237 3.41 -13.09 -1.21
C ARG A 237 2.69 -13.27 0.14
N ASP A 238 3.24 -14.05 1.06
CA ASP A 238 2.67 -14.32 2.39
C ASP A 238 2.41 -13.03 3.16
N PHE A 239 3.34 -12.07 3.06
CA PHE A 239 3.24 -10.78 3.72
C PHE A 239 2.04 -9.94 3.21
N VAL A 240 1.61 -10.12 1.96
CA VAL A 240 0.40 -9.47 1.41
C VAL A 240 -0.85 -10.07 2.03
N ILE A 241 -0.93 -11.39 2.11
CA ILE A 241 -2.04 -12.12 2.74
C ILE A 241 -2.13 -11.76 4.22
N GLU A 242 -1.00 -11.67 4.91
CA GLU A 242 -0.93 -11.26 6.31
C GLU A 242 -1.45 -9.84 6.51
N PHE A 243 -1.02 -8.88 5.67
CA PHE A 243 -1.53 -7.51 5.69
C PHE A 243 -3.05 -7.46 5.49
N LEU A 244 -3.58 -8.17 4.50
CA LEU A 244 -5.02 -8.24 4.23
C LEU A 244 -5.79 -8.88 5.39
N SER A 245 -5.19 -9.86 6.06
CA SER A 245 -5.74 -10.48 7.28
C SER A 245 -5.81 -9.47 8.44
N CYS A 246 -4.74 -8.70 8.65
CA CYS A 246 -4.74 -7.60 9.63
C CYS A 246 -5.81 -6.55 9.32
N ALA A 247 -5.88 -6.11 8.04
CA ALA A 247 -6.88 -5.16 7.58
C ALA A 247 -8.31 -5.68 7.80
N SER A 248 -8.55 -6.96 7.59
CA SER A 248 -9.86 -7.60 7.82
C SER A 248 -10.28 -7.57 9.29
N LEU A 249 -9.34 -7.77 10.22
CA LEU A 249 -9.61 -7.65 11.66
C LEU A 249 -9.91 -6.20 12.07
N ILE A 250 -9.16 -5.24 11.53
CA ILE A 250 -9.38 -3.81 11.78
C ILE A 250 -10.79 -3.41 11.34
N VAL A 251 -11.19 -3.72 10.11
CA VAL A 251 -12.52 -3.34 9.61
C VAL A 251 -13.65 -4.08 10.33
N MET A 252 -13.41 -5.29 10.85
CA MET A 252 -14.36 -5.98 11.71
C MET A 252 -14.60 -5.20 13.01
N HIS A 253 -13.53 -4.72 13.67
CA HIS A 253 -13.67 -3.89 14.87
C HIS A 253 -14.35 -2.56 14.52
N LEU A 254 -13.96 -1.89 13.44
CA LEU A 254 -14.60 -0.66 12.98
C LEU A 254 -16.09 -0.87 12.65
N SER A 255 -16.46 -2.02 12.10
CA SER A 255 -17.86 -2.38 11.84
C SER A 255 -18.67 -2.47 13.14
N ARG A 256 -18.09 -3.05 14.20
CA ARG A 256 -18.74 -3.13 15.51
C ARG A 256 -18.94 -1.73 16.11
N PHE A 257 -17.91 -0.90 16.11
CA PHE A 257 -18.01 0.50 16.59
C PHE A 257 -19.09 1.26 15.83
N SER A 258 -19.09 1.10 14.52
CA SER A 258 -20.06 1.75 13.64
C SER A 258 -21.48 1.31 13.93
N GLU A 259 -21.71 0.01 14.15
CA GLU A 259 -23.02 -0.51 14.51
C GLU A 259 -23.52 0.07 15.83
N GLU A 260 -22.65 0.14 16.84
CA GLU A 260 -23.01 0.72 18.15
C GLU A 260 -23.32 2.22 18.01
N LEU A 261 -22.54 2.98 17.22
CA LEU A 261 -22.83 4.40 16.96
C LEU A 261 -24.18 4.61 16.26
N VAL A 262 -24.50 3.79 15.25
CA VAL A 262 -25.80 3.83 14.55
C VAL A 262 -26.95 3.56 15.53
N GLN A 263 -26.82 2.52 16.37
CA GLN A 263 -27.83 2.18 17.36
C GLN A 263 -28.00 3.28 18.41
N TRP A 264 -26.91 3.84 18.92
CA TRP A 264 -26.96 4.89 19.95
C TRP A 264 -27.55 6.20 19.45
N MET A 265 -27.38 6.51 18.16
CA MET A 265 -27.99 7.69 17.53
C MET A 265 -29.46 7.45 17.14
N SER A 266 -29.93 6.20 17.11
CA SER A 266 -31.30 5.88 16.72
C SER A 266 -32.33 6.56 17.62
N GLN A 267 -33.53 6.83 17.09
CA GLN A 267 -34.65 7.42 17.87
C GLN A 267 -35.06 6.56 19.06
N ALA A 268 -34.75 5.26 19.02
CA ALA A 268 -35.09 4.34 20.12
C ALA A 268 -34.12 4.47 21.31
N ASN A 269 -32.86 4.81 21.09
CA ASN A 269 -31.86 4.87 22.14
C ASN A 269 -31.45 6.30 22.53
N GLN A 270 -31.15 7.15 21.56
CA GLN A 270 -30.77 8.55 21.76
C GLN A 270 -29.64 8.77 22.80
N PHE A 271 -28.66 7.87 22.84
CA PHE A 271 -27.55 7.97 23.78
C PHE A 271 -26.51 9.01 23.34
N ILE A 272 -26.39 9.19 22.03
CA ILE A 272 -25.48 10.17 21.42
C ILE A 272 -26.19 10.94 20.32
N ASP A 273 -25.65 12.11 19.99
CA ASP A 273 -25.90 12.84 18.75
C ASP A 273 -24.59 13.11 18.03
N LEU A 274 -24.53 12.83 16.74
CA LEU A 274 -23.37 13.14 15.91
C LEU A 274 -23.51 14.55 15.36
N ASP A 275 -22.38 15.24 15.20
CA ASP A 275 -22.35 16.56 14.59
C ASP A 275 -22.95 16.53 13.18
N ASP A 276 -23.72 17.57 12.83
CA ASP A 276 -24.42 17.70 11.54
C ASP A 276 -23.48 17.59 10.36
N ALA A 277 -22.23 18.05 10.49
CA ALA A 277 -21.21 17.97 9.45
C ALA A 277 -20.84 16.51 9.07
N TRP A 278 -21.16 15.54 9.91
CA TRP A 278 -20.88 14.11 9.71
C TRP A 278 -22.12 13.27 9.43
N CYS A 279 -23.25 13.93 9.18
CA CYS A 279 -24.55 13.31 8.94
C CYS A 279 -25.11 13.76 7.59
N THR A 280 -26.11 13.04 7.12
CA THR A 280 -26.90 13.47 5.94
C THR A 280 -28.37 13.59 6.30
N GLY A 281 -29.12 14.31 5.46
CA GLY A 281 -30.55 14.50 5.61
C GLY A 281 -31.37 13.64 4.64
N SER A 282 -32.66 13.96 4.57
CA SER A 282 -33.58 13.38 3.60
C SER A 282 -34.19 14.47 2.74
N SER A 283 -34.31 14.21 1.43
CA SER A 283 -34.93 15.14 0.48
C SER A 283 -36.44 15.33 0.71
N ILE A 284 -37.10 14.39 1.37
CA ILE A 284 -38.54 14.39 1.61
C ILE A 284 -38.90 14.58 3.08
N MET A 285 -38.00 14.29 4.00
CA MET A 285 -38.24 14.36 5.46
C MET A 285 -37.25 15.33 6.11
N PRO A 286 -37.62 16.63 6.27
CA PRO A 286 -36.69 17.68 6.74
C PRO A 286 -36.12 17.42 8.15
N GLN A 287 -36.83 16.67 8.98
CA GLN A 287 -36.44 16.35 10.35
C GLN A 287 -35.48 15.15 10.46
N LYS A 288 -35.22 14.45 9.34
CA LYS A 288 -34.42 13.22 9.35
C LYS A 288 -32.94 13.52 9.30
N LYS A 289 -32.17 12.94 10.21
CA LYS A 289 -30.72 12.99 10.32
C LYS A 289 -30.17 11.56 10.32
N ASN A 290 -29.28 11.24 9.37
CA ASN A 290 -28.76 9.89 9.18
C ASN A 290 -27.29 9.82 9.54
N PRO A 291 -26.84 8.77 10.24
CA PRO A 291 -25.43 8.52 10.58
C PRO A 291 -24.70 7.81 9.42
N ASP A 292 -24.60 8.43 8.25
CA ASP A 292 -24.09 7.78 7.04
C ASP A 292 -22.63 7.34 7.18
N ILE A 293 -21.81 8.10 7.88
CA ILE A 293 -20.39 7.77 8.03
C ILE A 293 -20.22 6.40 8.72
N PRO A 294 -20.77 6.15 9.91
CA PRO A 294 -20.68 4.81 10.51
C PRO A 294 -21.38 3.72 9.66
N GLU A 295 -22.51 4.03 9.02
CA GLU A 295 -23.16 3.06 8.13
C GLU A 295 -22.26 2.64 6.97
N LEU A 296 -21.57 3.58 6.32
CA LEU A 296 -20.65 3.30 5.22
C LEU A 296 -19.38 2.58 5.68
N VAL A 297 -18.84 2.91 6.85
CA VAL A 297 -17.71 2.18 7.44
C VAL A 297 -18.09 0.72 7.66
N ARG A 298 -19.25 0.45 8.26
CA ARG A 298 -19.79 -0.90 8.40
C ARG A 298 -19.92 -1.61 7.04
N GLY A 299 -20.50 -0.94 6.05
CA GLY A 299 -20.72 -1.52 4.72
C GLY A 299 -19.44 -1.86 3.97
N LYS A 300 -18.37 -1.05 4.11
CA LYS A 300 -17.08 -1.28 3.44
C LYS A 300 -16.31 -2.49 3.96
N THR A 301 -16.65 -3.03 5.12
CA THR A 301 -16.05 -4.25 5.69
C THR A 301 -16.11 -5.42 4.71
N GLY A 302 -17.24 -5.61 4.03
CA GLY A 302 -17.42 -6.68 3.04
C GLY A 302 -16.44 -6.58 1.86
N ARG A 303 -16.08 -5.36 1.44
CA ARG A 303 -15.10 -5.16 0.37
C ARG A 303 -13.69 -5.59 0.79
N VAL A 304 -13.28 -5.27 2.02
CA VAL A 304 -11.95 -5.67 2.52
C VAL A 304 -11.85 -7.18 2.66
N TYR A 305 -12.91 -7.83 3.16
CA TYR A 305 -12.98 -9.29 3.19
C TYR A 305 -12.92 -9.90 1.78
N GLY A 306 -13.65 -9.31 0.81
CA GLY A 306 -13.58 -9.75 -0.59
C GLY A 306 -12.15 -9.71 -1.13
N ASN A 307 -11.40 -8.64 -0.84
CA ASN A 307 -10.00 -8.49 -1.26
C ASN A 307 -9.06 -9.53 -0.60
N LEU A 308 -9.36 -9.99 0.62
CA LEU A 308 -8.59 -11.07 1.26
C LEU A 308 -8.85 -12.43 0.59
N PHE A 309 -10.08 -12.68 0.12
CA PHE A 309 -10.43 -13.93 -0.56
C PHE A 309 -10.02 -13.98 -2.03
N ALA A 310 -9.85 -12.83 -2.70
CA ALA A 310 -9.40 -12.74 -4.08
C ALA A 310 -7.90 -13.03 -4.24
#